data_360d3391c15cc84ddc4da3143ce45cbb
#
_entry.id   360d3391c15cc84ddc4da3143ce45cbb
#
_cell.length_a   1.000
_cell.length_b   1.000
_cell.length_c   1.000
_cell.angle_alpha   90.00
_cell.angle_beta   90.00
_cell.angle_gamma   90.00
#
_symmetry.space_group_name_H-M   'P 1'
#
loop_
_entity.id
_entity.type
_entity.pdbx_description
1 polymer ?
#
loop_
_entity_poly.entity_id
_entity_poly.type
_entity_poly.pdbx_seq_one_letter_code
_entity_poly.pdbx_strand_id
1 'polypeptide(L)'
;MKLAMFAIVAVTMAAGSASATENMTDLQYLKANRCKGLATTLNTVADPAAIEAFIKADRGARMPFIQERATSEFQRAKREAKGEDRKERLTAELTGPCQALMANGGATSKQ
;
A
#
# COMPACT_ATOMS: atom_id res chain seq x y z
N MET A 1 -17.22 -44.00 33.90
CA MET A 1 -16.30 -43.59 32.94
C MET A 1 -16.94 -42.75 31.94
N LYS A 2 -16.53 -41.53 31.90
CA LYS A 2 -17.05 -40.67 30.94
C LYS A 2 -16.04 -40.32 29.99
N LEU A 3 -16.17 -40.62 28.79
CA LEU A 3 -15.29 -40.22 27.74
C LEU A 3 -15.82 -38.97 27.18
N ALA A 4 -15.16 -37.92 27.49
CA ALA A 4 -15.49 -36.68 26.86
C ALA A 4 -14.88 -36.68 25.49
N MET A 5 -15.69 -36.82 24.54
CA MET A 5 -15.22 -36.64 23.20
C MET A 5 -15.21 -35.19 22.93
N PHE A 6 -14.01 -34.69 22.85
CA PHE A 6 -13.88 -33.32 22.42
C PHE A 6 -13.79 -33.36 20.92
N ALA A 7 -14.85 -32.94 20.33
CA ALA A 7 -14.82 -32.70 18.93
C ALA A 7 -14.03 -31.43 18.75
N ILE A 8 -12.84 -31.59 18.29
CA ILE A 8 -12.06 -30.46 17.88
C ILE A 8 -12.59 -30.06 16.55
N VAL A 9 -13.38 -29.06 16.58
CA VAL A 9 -13.79 -28.44 15.34
C VAL A 9 -12.59 -27.65 14.90
N ALA A 10 -11.87 -28.20 14.01
CA ALA A 10 -10.85 -27.44 13.35
C ALA A 10 -11.60 -26.48 12.45
N VAL A 11 -11.73 -25.30 12.93
CA VAL A 11 -12.20 -24.24 12.07
C VAL A 11 -11.03 -23.93 11.17
N THR A 12 -11.06 -24.51 10.03
CA THR A 12 -10.14 -24.09 9.02
C THR A 12 -10.65 -22.75 8.58
N MET A 13 -10.01 -21.76 9.11
CA MET A 13 -10.18 -20.48 8.55
C MET A 13 -9.57 -20.56 7.20
N ALA A 14 -10.37 -20.74 6.25
CA ALA A 14 -9.95 -20.49 4.91
C ALA A 14 -9.59 -19.04 4.93
N ALA A 15 -8.33 -18.80 4.98
CA ALA A 15 -7.85 -17.46 4.92
C ALA A 15 -8.53 -16.84 3.76
N GLY A 16 -9.14 -15.74 3.99
CA GLY A 16 -9.78 -15.05 2.93
C GLY A 16 -8.79 -14.55 1.94
N SER A 17 -7.93 -15.41 1.57
CA SER A 17 -6.92 -15.04 0.64
C SER A 17 -7.49 -14.51 -0.63
N ALA A 18 -8.71 -14.85 -0.87
CA ALA A 18 -9.33 -14.34 -2.06
C ALA A 18 -9.39 -12.84 -2.05
N SER A 19 -9.49 -12.26 -0.88
CA SER A 19 -9.57 -10.82 -0.84
C SER A 19 -8.28 -10.20 -1.28
N ALA A 20 -7.23 -10.96 -1.26
CA ALA A 20 -5.96 -10.45 -1.70
C ALA A 20 -5.99 -10.12 -3.17
N THR A 21 -6.97 -10.61 -3.87
CA THR A 21 -7.06 -10.31 -5.28
C THR A 21 -7.71 -8.98 -5.55
N GLU A 22 -8.19 -8.35 -4.50
CA GLU A 22 -8.74 -7.05 -4.70
C GLU A 22 -7.69 -6.14 -5.20
N ASN A 23 -7.86 -5.66 -6.38
CA ASN A 23 -6.91 -4.75 -6.97
C ASN A 23 -7.14 -3.36 -6.43
N MET A 24 -6.06 -2.61 -6.34
CA MET A 24 -6.18 -1.20 -6.07
C MET A 24 -6.96 -0.54 -7.17
N THR A 25 -7.63 0.54 -6.83
CA THR A 25 -8.18 1.41 -7.86
C THR A 25 -7.04 2.16 -8.52
N ASP A 26 -7.31 2.74 -9.67
CA ASP A 26 -6.29 3.56 -10.34
C ASP A 26 -5.81 4.67 -9.43
N LEU A 27 -6.74 5.32 -8.72
CA LEU A 27 -6.36 6.40 -7.82
C LEU A 27 -5.45 5.91 -6.71
N GLN A 28 -5.76 4.75 -6.14
CA GLN A 28 -4.91 4.18 -5.10
C GLN A 28 -3.53 3.82 -5.63
N TYR A 29 -3.47 3.33 -6.86
CA TYR A 29 -2.20 3.01 -7.48
C TYR A 29 -1.36 4.27 -7.67
N LEU A 30 -1.98 5.36 -8.11
CA LEU A 30 -1.28 6.62 -8.25
C LEU A 30 -0.80 7.14 -6.91
N LYS A 31 -1.63 7.02 -5.87
CA LYS A 31 -1.24 7.45 -4.54
C LYS A 31 -0.10 6.61 -3.98
N ALA A 32 -0.11 5.32 -4.25
CA ALA A 32 0.97 4.46 -3.80
C ALA A 32 2.29 4.87 -4.44
N ASN A 33 2.26 5.25 -5.71
CA ASN A 33 3.46 5.71 -6.38
C ASN A 33 3.93 7.04 -5.84
N ARG A 34 3.03 7.91 -5.45
CA ARG A 34 3.40 9.14 -4.77
C ARG A 34 4.06 8.82 -3.44
N CYS A 35 3.48 7.92 -2.67
CA CYS A 35 4.06 7.51 -1.38
C CYS A 35 5.46 6.94 -1.56
N LYS A 36 5.66 6.16 -2.60
CA LYS A 36 6.98 5.62 -2.89
C LYS A 36 7.97 6.73 -3.22
N GLY A 37 7.53 7.72 -3.97
CA GLY A 37 8.38 8.87 -4.29
C GLY A 37 8.80 9.63 -3.05
N LEU A 38 7.86 9.87 -2.14
CA LEU A 38 8.17 10.53 -0.89
C LEU A 38 9.17 9.71 -0.07
N ALA A 39 8.93 8.41 0.04
CA ALA A 39 9.78 7.53 0.83
C ALA A 39 11.17 7.37 0.21
N THR A 40 11.29 7.50 -1.10
CA THR A 40 12.59 7.41 -1.75
C THR A 40 13.51 8.51 -1.26
N THR A 41 12.97 9.69 -1.01
CA THR A 41 13.75 10.80 -0.49
C THR A 41 13.76 10.81 1.04
N LEU A 42 12.64 10.48 1.67
CA LEU A 42 12.53 10.48 3.12
C LEU A 42 12.62 9.05 3.65
N ASN A 43 13.68 8.37 3.29
CA ASN A 43 13.81 6.93 3.53
C ASN A 43 14.01 6.55 4.98
N THR A 44 14.25 7.50 5.86
CA THR A 44 14.30 7.23 7.28
C THR A 44 12.90 7.21 7.90
N VAL A 45 11.91 7.74 7.17
CA VAL A 45 10.53 7.78 7.65
C VAL A 45 9.77 6.53 7.22
N ALA A 46 9.98 6.08 6.00
CA ALA A 46 9.30 4.91 5.47
C ALA A 46 10.22 4.22 4.47
N ASP A 47 10.08 2.90 4.38
CA ASP A 47 10.92 2.10 3.52
C ASP A 47 10.32 2.07 2.10
N PRO A 48 11.00 2.65 1.12
CA PRO A 48 10.47 2.66 -0.25
C PRO A 48 10.36 1.25 -0.84
N ALA A 49 11.18 0.30 -0.38
CA ALA A 49 11.13 -1.05 -0.91
C ALA A 49 9.83 -1.75 -0.52
N ALA A 50 9.32 -1.47 0.68
CA ALA A 50 8.06 -2.04 1.12
C ALA A 50 6.91 -1.52 0.26
N ILE A 51 6.96 -0.24 -0.07
CA ILE A 51 5.94 0.37 -0.90
C ILE A 51 6.04 -0.15 -2.33
N GLU A 52 7.26 -0.35 -2.81
CA GLU A 52 7.45 -0.90 -4.15
C GLU A 52 6.88 -2.30 -4.25
N ALA A 53 7.06 -3.12 -3.24
CA ALA A 53 6.50 -4.47 -3.24
C ALA A 53 4.98 -4.42 -3.35
N PHE A 54 4.39 -3.48 -2.66
CA PHE A 54 2.95 -3.28 -2.68
C PHE A 54 2.47 -2.86 -4.09
N ILE A 55 3.20 -1.96 -4.72
CA ILE A 55 2.88 -1.49 -6.06
C ILE A 55 3.06 -2.58 -7.09
N LYS A 56 4.16 -3.31 -6.96
CA LYS A 56 4.53 -4.32 -7.94
C LYS A 56 3.47 -5.40 -8.09
N ALA A 57 2.82 -5.73 -7.00
CA ALA A 57 1.79 -6.76 -7.03
C ALA A 57 0.64 -6.40 -7.97
N ASP A 58 0.45 -5.12 -8.23
CA ASP A 58 -0.67 -4.65 -9.01
C ASP A 58 -0.28 -3.96 -10.31
N ARG A 59 1.01 -3.86 -10.57
CA ARG A 59 1.49 -3.08 -11.71
C ARG A 59 0.98 -3.59 -13.05
N GLY A 60 0.97 -4.89 -13.22
CA GLY A 60 0.58 -5.49 -14.49
C GLY A 60 -0.89 -5.31 -14.81
N ALA A 61 -1.68 -4.96 -13.82
CA ALA A 61 -3.12 -4.78 -14.03
C ALA A 61 -3.46 -3.37 -14.48
N ARG A 62 -2.46 -2.49 -14.55
CA ARG A 62 -2.72 -1.10 -14.89
C ARG A 62 -2.50 -0.85 -16.36
N MET A 63 -3.36 -0.01 -16.93
CA MET A 63 -3.19 0.39 -18.32
C MET A 63 -1.95 1.26 -18.47
N PRO A 64 -1.32 1.24 -19.65
CA PRO A 64 -0.10 2.03 -19.85
C PRO A 64 -0.25 3.51 -19.49
N PHE A 65 -1.40 4.07 -19.78
CA PHE A 65 -1.67 5.47 -19.44
C PHE A 65 -1.55 5.71 -17.94
N ILE A 66 -2.08 4.77 -17.15
CA ILE A 66 -2.04 4.89 -15.68
C ILE A 66 -0.62 4.67 -15.19
N GLN A 67 0.12 3.77 -15.82
CA GLN A 67 1.50 3.54 -15.43
C GLN A 67 2.37 4.77 -15.68
N GLU A 68 2.13 5.46 -16.78
CA GLU A 68 2.84 6.70 -17.07
C GLU A 68 2.51 7.77 -16.04
N ARG A 69 1.24 7.85 -15.71
CA ARG A 69 0.80 8.81 -14.73
C ARG A 69 1.42 8.52 -13.38
N ALA A 70 1.53 7.24 -13.05
CA ALA A 70 2.14 6.84 -11.79
C ALA A 70 3.61 7.22 -11.74
N THR A 71 4.32 7.09 -12.86
CA THR A 71 5.71 7.49 -12.93
C THR A 71 5.83 9.00 -12.70
N SER A 72 4.93 9.77 -13.26
CA SER A 72 4.93 11.22 -13.06
C SER A 72 4.68 11.57 -11.60
N GLU A 73 3.75 10.89 -10.96
CA GLU A 73 3.47 11.13 -9.55
C GLU A 73 4.68 10.80 -8.69
N PHE A 74 5.34 9.71 -9.01
CA PHE A 74 6.54 9.29 -8.30
C PHE A 74 7.64 10.36 -8.41
N GLN A 75 7.90 10.81 -9.63
CA GLN A 75 8.95 11.80 -9.84
C GLN A 75 8.62 13.13 -9.17
N ARG A 76 7.37 13.53 -9.25
CA ARG A 76 6.97 14.77 -8.61
C ARG A 76 7.12 14.70 -7.10
N ALA A 77 6.72 13.58 -6.52
CA ALA A 77 6.84 13.40 -5.07
C ALA A 77 8.30 13.44 -4.62
N LYS A 78 9.19 12.83 -5.40
CA LYS A 78 10.60 12.89 -5.08
C LYS A 78 11.10 14.32 -5.02
N ARG A 79 10.69 15.13 -5.97
CA ARG A 79 11.11 16.53 -6.01
C ARG A 79 10.52 17.32 -4.85
N GLU A 80 9.24 17.09 -4.54
CA GLU A 80 8.63 17.78 -3.42
C GLU A 80 9.34 17.47 -2.12
N ALA A 81 9.73 16.22 -1.95
CA ALA A 81 10.32 15.79 -0.69
C ALA A 81 11.70 16.38 -0.44
N LYS A 82 12.31 16.98 -1.45
CA LYS A 82 13.60 17.63 -1.27
C LYS A 82 13.48 18.99 -0.65
N GLY A 83 12.29 19.56 -0.62
CA GLY A 83 12.08 20.89 -0.04
C GLY A 83 12.01 20.82 1.46
N GLU A 84 12.90 21.57 2.13
CA GLU A 84 12.93 21.57 3.59
C GLU A 84 11.64 22.08 4.19
N ASP A 85 11.03 23.04 3.54
CA ASP A 85 9.80 23.64 4.04
C ASP A 85 8.60 22.69 3.98
N ARG A 86 8.72 21.61 3.22
CA ARG A 86 7.64 20.64 3.09
C ARG A 86 7.87 19.36 3.84
N LYS A 87 9.05 19.21 4.41
CA LYS A 87 9.46 17.95 5.00
C LYS A 87 8.51 17.48 6.09
N GLU A 88 8.10 18.37 6.94
CA GLU A 88 7.23 18.02 8.04
C GLU A 88 5.87 17.54 7.53
N ARG A 89 5.32 18.27 6.57
CA ARG A 89 4.02 17.92 6.01
C ARG A 89 4.09 16.59 5.26
N LEU A 90 5.17 16.37 4.52
CA LEU A 90 5.30 15.14 3.75
C LEU A 90 5.62 13.94 4.63
N THR A 91 6.32 14.16 5.73
CA THR A 91 6.51 13.13 6.73
C THR A 91 5.17 12.69 7.32
N ALA A 92 4.29 13.65 7.59
CA ALA A 92 2.96 13.35 8.09
C ALA A 92 2.15 12.56 7.05
N GLU A 93 2.32 12.89 5.78
CA GLU A 93 1.64 12.15 4.73
C GLU A 93 2.11 10.70 4.70
N LEU A 94 3.42 10.49 4.83
CA LEU A 94 3.97 9.13 4.81
C LEU A 94 3.53 8.31 6.00
N THR A 95 3.45 8.92 7.18
CA THR A 95 3.10 8.19 8.39
C THR A 95 1.60 8.07 8.61
N GLY A 96 0.82 8.85 7.90
CA GLY A 96 -0.65 8.82 7.99
C GLY A 96 -1.27 8.16 6.77
N PRO A 97 -1.65 8.95 5.76
CA PRO A 97 -2.36 8.40 4.60
C PRO A 97 -1.63 7.27 3.88
N CYS A 98 -0.30 7.35 3.78
CA CYS A 98 0.44 6.30 3.10
C CYS A 98 0.41 5.00 3.88
N GLN A 99 0.54 5.07 5.20
CA GLN A 99 0.46 3.88 6.03
C GLN A 99 -0.94 3.28 5.98
N ALA A 100 -1.95 4.12 5.98
CA ALA A 100 -3.33 3.65 5.90
C ALA A 100 -3.57 2.92 4.58
N LEU A 101 -3.05 3.45 3.50
CA LEU A 101 -3.19 2.82 2.19
C LEU A 101 -2.56 1.43 2.19
N MET A 102 -1.36 1.32 2.74
CA MET A 102 -0.65 0.06 2.77
C MET A 102 -1.29 -0.94 3.73
N ALA A 103 -1.78 -0.46 4.85
CA ALA A 103 -2.42 -1.33 5.83
C ALA A 103 -3.70 -1.95 5.29
N ASN A 104 -4.38 -1.23 4.41
CA ASN A 104 -5.60 -1.74 3.81
C ASN A 104 -5.35 -2.62 2.60
N GLY A 105 -4.09 -2.82 2.24
CA GLY A 105 -3.75 -3.66 1.11
C GLY A 105 -4.37 -3.20 -0.19
N GLY A 106 -4.64 -1.92 -0.30
CA GLY A 106 -5.30 -1.39 -1.47
C GLY A 106 -6.81 -1.57 -1.48
N ALA A 107 -7.33 -2.19 -0.48
CA ALA A 107 -8.75 -2.43 -0.41
C ALA A 107 -9.45 -1.18 -0.08
N THR A 108 -10.47 -0.95 -0.81
CA THR A 108 -11.04 0.13 -0.52
C THR A 108 -12.01 0.04 0.28
N SER A 109 -12.42 -0.63 0.28
CA SER A 109 -13.34 -0.86 0.89
C SER A 109 -13.83 -0.11 1.71
N LYS A 110 -14.05 0.11 2.11
CA LYS A 110 -14.59 0.56 2.92
C LYS A 110 -14.66 1.68 3.06
N GLN A 111 -14.54 2.22 2.74
CA GLN A 111 -14.77 3.34 2.91
C GLN A 111 -15.46 3.82 2.53
#